data_921876feeeb35c8b69c2a6073bb04e50
#
_entry.id   921876feeeb35c8b69c2a6073bb04e50
#
_cell.length_a   1.000
_cell.length_b   1.000
_cell.length_c   1.000
_cell.angle_alpha   90.00
_cell.angle_beta   90.00
_cell.angle_gamma   90.00
#
_symmetry.space_group_name_H-M   'P 1'
#
loop_
_entity.id
_entity.type
_entity.pdbx_description
1 polymer ?
#
loop_
_entity_poly.entity_id
_entity_poly.type
_entity_poly.pdbx_seq_one_letter_code
_entity_poly.pdbx_strand_id
1 'polypeptide(L)'
;VKYVLNIEDKQGHTIRCTDPYSMEDYEDTDTLFNKFIEGTEDKAYRLFGGHECEKDGVSGTLFRTWAPYALRVSVVGDFNNWDGRIYQMERITENGIYELFIPGLCAGTEYMYEMKFHGRETAIKADPYAMEATRYADAHSVVTKSDVTDKSQAAKSTNTGAAKKKTFAKSVNKGAVSVLEVKLKDIADIIGTDAAYGTIADKLIEYVKAAGYTHIQIMS
;
A
#
# COMPACT_ATOMS: atom_id res chain seq x y z
N VAL A 1 14.91 26.89 2.96
CA VAL A 1 14.26 28.19 3.22
C VAL A 1 12.76 27.99 3.24
N LYS A 2 12.13 28.19 4.40
CA LYS A 2 10.66 28.09 4.53
C LYS A 2 10.00 29.31 3.89
N TYR A 3 9.05 29.08 3.00
CA TYR A 3 8.22 30.11 2.37
C TYR A 3 6.79 29.59 2.18
N VAL A 4 5.90 30.52 1.91
CA VAL A 4 4.49 30.23 1.62
C VAL A 4 4.13 30.96 0.33
N LEU A 5 3.40 30.30 -0.55
CA LEU A 5 2.92 30.87 -1.79
C LEU A 5 1.58 31.57 -1.55
N ASN A 6 1.46 32.81 -1.98
CA ASN A 6 0.19 33.50 -2.10
C ASN A 6 -0.13 33.61 -3.60
N ILE A 7 -1.16 32.90 -4.03
CA ILE A 7 -1.60 32.86 -5.42
C ILE A 7 -2.82 33.76 -5.55
N GLU A 8 -2.74 34.77 -6.39
CA GLU A 8 -3.86 35.65 -6.71
C GLU A 8 -4.46 35.25 -8.06
N ASP A 9 -5.78 35.02 -8.10
CA ASP A 9 -6.48 34.76 -9.34
C ASP A 9 -6.79 36.06 -10.11
N LYS A 10 -7.32 35.93 -11.33
CA LYS A 10 -7.67 37.10 -12.17
C LYS A 10 -8.81 37.94 -11.60
N GLN A 11 -9.53 37.42 -10.62
CA GLN A 11 -10.63 38.09 -9.91
C GLN A 11 -10.16 38.79 -8.63
N GLY A 12 -8.88 38.66 -8.25
CA GLY A 12 -8.31 39.23 -7.03
C GLY A 12 -8.48 38.38 -5.77
N HIS A 13 -8.92 37.13 -5.88
CA HIS A 13 -8.95 36.22 -4.75
C HIS A 13 -7.54 35.67 -4.48
N THR A 14 -7.13 35.75 -3.24
CA THR A 14 -5.83 35.24 -2.81
C THR A 14 -5.99 33.89 -2.12
N ILE A 15 -5.27 32.88 -2.60
CA ILE A 15 -5.15 31.56 -1.97
C ILE A 15 -3.74 31.45 -1.41
N ARG A 16 -3.65 31.12 -0.13
CA ARG A 16 -2.38 30.83 0.53
C ARG A 16 -2.16 29.32 0.51
N CYS A 17 -1.06 28.88 -0.07
CA CYS A 17 -0.71 27.46 -0.11
C CYS A 17 0.76 27.23 0.28
N THR A 18 1.02 26.05 0.80
CA THR A 18 2.38 25.58 1.12
C THR A 18 2.92 24.85 -0.09
N ASP A 19 4.15 25.18 -0.48
CA ASP A 19 4.86 24.45 -1.52
C ASP A 19 5.33 23.09 -0.95
N PRO A 20 4.96 21.96 -1.58
CA PRO A 20 5.45 20.64 -1.16
C PRO A 20 6.97 20.55 -1.05
N TYR A 21 7.69 21.27 -1.90
CA TYR A 21 9.16 21.25 -1.97
C TYR A 21 9.85 22.25 -1.02
N SER A 22 9.09 23.03 -0.24
CA SER A 22 9.64 23.96 0.77
C SER A 22 9.82 23.33 2.15
N MET A 23 9.36 22.11 2.33
CA MET A 23 9.42 21.38 3.59
C MET A 23 10.81 20.81 3.81
N GLU A 24 11.36 20.98 5.01
CA GLU A 24 12.65 20.40 5.39
C GLU A 24 12.55 18.87 5.55
N ASP A 25 13.68 18.19 5.40
CA ASP A 25 13.77 16.73 5.49
C ASP A 25 13.22 16.19 6.82
N TYR A 26 12.71 14.99 6.74
CA TYR A 26 12.25 14.27 7.92
C TYR A 26 13.41 13.83 8.80
N GLU A 27 13.09 13.58 10.09
CA GLU A 27 13.98 13.03 11.11
C GLU A 27 14.96 11.98 10.55
N ASP A 28 16.08 11.77 11.23
CA ASP A 28 17.15 10.80 10.95
C ASP A 28 16.60 9.39 10.60
N THR A 29 16.12 9.27 9.36
CA THR A 29 15.62 8.00 8.78
C THR A 29 16.74 7.20 8.14
N ASP A 30 17.95 7.72 8.06
CA ASP A 30 19.10 7.09 7.41
C ASP A 30 19.37 5.70 7.99
N THR A 31 19.26 5.54 9.30
CA THR A 31 19.42 4.24 9.97
C THR A 31 18.35 3.23 9.53
N LEU A 32 17.11 3.66 9.36
CA LEU A 32 16.00 2.79 8.91
C LEU A 32 16.12 2.46 7.41
N PHE A 33 16.53 3.43 6.60
CA PHE A 33 16.80 3.20 5.18
C PHE A 33 17.94 2.20 4.98
N ASN A 34 19.01 2.32 5.75
CA ASN A 34 20.10 1.36 5.70
C ASN A 34 19.66 -0.05 6.10
N LYS A 35 18.90 -0.20 7.20
CA LYS A 35 18.33 -1.50 7.60
C LYS A 35 17.41 -2.09 6.52
N PHE A 36 16.61 -1.25 5.85
CA PHE A 36 15.77 -1.71 4.74
C PHE A 36 16.60 -2.23 3.57
N ILE A 37 17.65 -1.50 3.16
CA ILE A 37 18.53 -1.90 2.06
C ILE A 37 19.32 -3.16 2.41
N GLU A 38 19.72 -3.33 3.67
CA GLU A 38 20.37 -4.55 4.19
C GLU A 38 19.39 -5.73 4.36
N GLY A 39 18.07 -5.50 4.21
CA GLY A 39 17.05 -6.52 4.38
C GLY A 39 16.81 -6.93 5.84
N THR A 40 17.17 -6.08 6.80
CA THR A 40 17.00 -6.31 8.24
C THR A 40 15.81 -5.55 8.86
N GLU A 41 15.12 -4.71 8.07
CA GLU A 41 13.91 -4.00 8.50
C GLU A 41 12.65 -4.84 8.19
N ASP A 42 12.02 -5.36 9.24
CA ASP A 42 10.83 -6.21 9.14
C ASP A 42 9.50 -5.42 9.10
N LYS A 43 9.56 -4.10 9.35
CA LYS A 43 8.38 -3.21 9.38
C LYS A 43 8.46 -2.11 8.31
N ALA A 44 8.98 -2.45 7.13
CA ALA A 44 9.16 -1.52 6.02
C ALA A 44 7.86 -0.77 5.64
N TYR A 45 6.68 -1.34 5.89
CA TYR A 45 5.39 -0.70 5.70
C TYR A 45 5.14 0.54 6.58
N ARG A 46 5.92 0.73 7.65
CA ARG A 46 5.88 1.93 8.49
C ARG A 46 6.75 3.06 7.92
N LEU A 47 7.76 2.68 7.15
CA LEU A 47 8.70 3.59 6.52
C LEU A 47 8.20 4.05 5.16
N PHE A 48 7.65 3.11 4.37
CA PHE A 48 7.14 3.31 3.02
C PHE A 48 5.62 3.33 2.98
N GLY A 49 5.07 3.90 1.92
CA GLY A 49 3.63 4.07 1.74
C GLY A 49 3.21 5.53 1.73
N GLY A 50 1.90 5.78 1.70
CA GLY A 50 1.28 7.09 1.87
C GLY A 50 0.68 7.22 3.28
N HIS A 51 1.28 8.03 4.15
CA HIS A 51 0.89 8.21 5.54
C HIS A 51 0.49 9.65 5.83
N GLU A 52 -0.75 9.85 6.30
CA GLU A 52 -1.19 11.16 6.79
C GLU A 52 -0.38 11.53 8.03
N CYS A 53 0.22 12.70 8.01
CA CYS A 53 1.02 13.22 9.12
C CYS A 53 0.99 14.75 9.15
N GLU A 54 1.57 15.33 10.19
CA GLU A 54 1.81 16.77 10.28
C GLU A 54 3.31 17.05 10.15
N LYS A 55 3.65 17.99 9.29
CA LYS A 55 5.02 18.46 9.08
C LYS A 55 5.06 19.97 9.23
N ASP A 56 5.89 20.48 10.14
CA ASP A 56 6.03 21.92 10.41
C ASP A 56 4.70 22.65 10.69
N GLY A 57 3.74 21.98 11.34
CA GLY A 57 2.40 22.53 11.62
C GLY A 57 1.46 22.52 10.40
N VAL A 58 1.81 21.81 9.34
CA VAL A 58 0.99 21.63 8.14
C VAL A 58 0.57 20.16 8.04
N SER A 59 -0.74 19.91 8.06
CA SER A 59 -1.29 18.58 7.83
C SER A 59 -1.20 18.20 6.35
N GLY A 60 -0.85 16.94 6.09
CA GLY A 60 -0.69 16.43 4.74
C GLY A 60 -0.35 14.95 4.73
N THR A 61 0.13 14.46 3.61
CA THR A 61 0.55 13.06 3.45
C THR A 61 2.01 12.99 3.02
N LEU A 62 2.78 12.19 3.74
CA LEU A 62 4.12 11.78 3.36
C LEU A 62 4.06 10.52 2.52
N PHE A 63 4.58 10.59 1.31
CA PHE A 63 4.74 9.45 0.41
C PHE A 63 6.20 9.04 0.36
N ARG A 64 6.45 7.74 0.53
CA ARG A 64 7.76 7.12 0.34
C ARG A 64 7.66 5.84 -0.44
N THR A 65 8.58 5.63 -1.38
CA THR A 65 8.66 4.37 -2.12
C THR A 65 10.09 4.05 -2.51
N TRP A 66 10.36 2.77 -2.73
CA TRP A 66 11.65 2.29 -3.23
C TRP A 66 11.54 1.91 -4.69
N ALA A 67 12.25 2.62 -5.55
CA ALA A 67 12.22 2.43 -7.00
C ALA A 67 13.63 2.61 -7.60
N PRO A 68 14.58 1.72 -7.33
CA PRO A 68 16.01 1.91 -7.63
C PRO A 68 16.31 2.12 -9.12
N TYR A 69 15.46 1.59 -10.00
CA TYR A 69 15.64 1.69 -11.45
C TYR A 69 14.78 2.79 -12.11
N ALA A 70 14.00 3.52 -11.35
CA ALA A 70 13.20 4.62 -11.86
C ALA A 70 14.06 5.87 -12.06
N LEU A 71 13.82 6.59 -13.16
CA LEU A 71 14.37 7.93 -13.42
C LEU A 71 13.57 9.02 -12.74
N ARG A 72 12.26 8.79 -12.64
CA ARG A 72 11.30 9.68 -12.00
C ARG A 72 10.19 8.84 -11.39
N VAL A 73 9.75 9.23 -10.22
CA VAL A 73 8.55 8.74 -9.56
C VAL A 73 7.68 9.95 -9.25
N SER A 74 6.38 9.86 -9.51
CA SER A 74 5.42 10.93 -9.21
C SER A 74 4.20 10.33 -8.54
N VAL A 75 3.61 11.05 -7.60
CA VAL A 75 2.33 10.67 -6.98
C VAL A 75 1.20 11.17 -7.86
N VAL A 76 0.28 10.31 -8.25
CA VAL A 76 -0.86 10.63 -9.09
C VAL A 76 -2.17 10.15 -8.47
N GLY A 77 -3.24 10.89 -8.72
CA GLY A 77 -4.58 10.62 -8.25
C GLY A 77 -5.55 11.69 -8.73
N ASP A 78 -6.80 11.64 -8.28
CA ASP A 78 -7.82 12.64 -8.66
C ASP A 78 -7.43 14.06 -8.24
N PHE A 79 -6.67 14.22 -7.15
CA PHE A 79 -6.19 15.51 -6.64
C PHE A 79 -5.27 16.27 -7.60
N ASN A 80 -4.70 15.61 -8.58
CA ASN A 80 -3.86 16.23 -9.62
C ASN A 80 -4.24 15.82 -11.04
N ASN A 81 -5.47 15.33 -11.24
CA ASN A 81 -5.98 14.83 -12.53
C ASN A 81 -5.08 13.76 -13.15
N TRP A 82 -4.45 12.93 -12.34
CA TRP A 82 -3.53 11.86 -12.76
C TRP A 82 -2.33 12.36 -13.56
N ASP A 83 -1.93 13.63 -13.37
CA ASP A 83 -0.80 14.25 -14.06
C ASP A 83 0.51 14.11 -13.26
N GLY A 84 1.37 13.19 -13.68
CA GLY A 84 2.66 12.93 -13.04
C GLY A 84 3.72 14.03 -13.18
N ARG A 85 3.39 15.15 -13.83
CA ARG A 85 4.29 16.32 -13.92
C ARG A 85 4.19 17.22 -12.69
N ILE A 86 3.11 17.10 -11.89
CA ILE A 86 2.78 18.03 -10.79
C ILE A 86 3.50 17.63 -9.50
N TYR A 87 3.38 16.37 -9.06
CA TYR A 87 3.92 15.88 -7.79
C TYR A 87 5.04 14.87 -8.01
N GLN A 88 6.18 15.36 -8.49
CA GLN A 88 7.37 14.54 -8.66
C GLN A 88 8.06 14.35 -7.31
N MET A 89 8.36 13.10 -6.98
CA MET A 89 9.07 12.75 -5.75
C MET A 89 10.56 13.02 -5.87
N GLU A 90 11.17 13.45 -4.78
CA GLU A 90 12.62 13.61 -4.69
C GLU A 90 13.28 12.25 -4.45
N ARG A 91 14.39 12.00 -5.12
CA ARG A 91 15.23 10.83 -4.86
C ARG A 91 16.19 11.15 -3.72
N ILE A 92 15.87 10.69 -2.52
CA ILE A 92 16.60 11.06 -1.30
C ILE A 92 17.79 10.14 -0.99
N THR A 93 17.93 9.00 -1.67
CA THR A 93 19.07 8.09 -1.51
C THR A 93 19.59 7.59 -2.86
N GLU A 94 20.89 7.25 -2.92
CA GLU A 94 21.49 6.60 -4.09
C GLU A 94 20.85 5.25 -4.41
N ASN A 95 20.35 4.55 -3.39
CA ASN A 95 19.68 3.26 -3.50
C ASN A 95 18.24 3.35 -4.06
N GLY A 96 17.76 4.55 -4.39
CA GLY A 96 16.49 4.78 -5.07
C GLY A 96 15.28 4.82 -4.16
N ILE A 97 15.42 5.37 -2.97
CA ILE A 97 14.29 5.77 -2.14
C ILE A 97 13.84 7.16 -2.59
N TYR A 98 12.54 7.28 -2.82
CA TYR A 98 11.86 8.51 -3.22
C TYR A 98 10.92 8.97 -2.12
N GLU A 99 10.86 10.28 -1.91
CA GLU A 99 10.01 10.92 -0.90
C GLU A 99 9.31 12.15 -1.44
N LEU A 100 8.09 12.42 -0.97
CA LEU A 100 7.39 13.68 -1.17
C LEU A 100 6.34 13.87 -0.08
N PHE A 101 6.30 15.04 0.54
CA PHE A 101 5.18 15.46 1.38
C PHE A 101 4.22 16.32 0.58
N ILE A 102 2.93 15.95 0.55
CA ILE A 102 1.89 16.73 -0.14
C ILE A 102 0.96 17.35 0.89
N PRO A 103 0.99 18.68 1.09
CA PRO A 103 0.11 19.38 2.00
C PRO A 103 -1.37 19.19 1.63
N GLY A 104 -2.23 19.05 2.64
CA GLY A 104 -3.68 18.99 2.47
C GLY A 104 -4.26 17.66 2.01
N LEU A 105 -3.43 16.69 1.63
CA LEU A 105 -3.92 15.33 1.40
C LEU A 105 -4.11 14.60 2.73
N CYS A 106 -5.19 13.85 2.85
CA CYS A 106 -5.58 13.16 4.09
C CYS A 106 -5.87 11.67 3.86
N ALA A 107 -6.04 10.94 4.95
CA ALA A 107 -6.45 9.54 4.92
C ALA A 107 -7.73 9.34 4.10
N GLY A 108 -7.78 8.25 3.34
CA GLY A 108 -8.85 7.94 2.40
C GLY A 108 -8.61 8.47 0.98
N THR A 109 -7.56 9.27 0.74
CA THR A 109 -7.19 9.70 -0.61
C THR A 109 -6.63 8.52 -1.41
N GLU A 110 -7.18 8.30 -2.60
CA GLU A 110 -6.68 7.29 -3.54
C GLU A 110 -5.49 7.84 -4.33
N TYR A 111 -4.47 7.01 -4.53
CA TYR A 111 -3.26 7.37 -5.28
C TYR A 111 -2.61 6.18 -5.95
N MET A 112 -1.72 6.47 -6.91
CA MET A 112 -0.77 5.53 -7.50
C MET A 112 0.57 6.23 -7.73
N TYR A 113 1.58 5.48 -8.13
CA TYR A 113 2.85 6.03 -8.58
C TYR A 113 2.97 5.96 -10.10
N GLU A 114 3.22 7.11 -10.73
CA GLU A 114 3.67 7.17 -12.12
C GLU A 114 5.19 7.08 -12.15
N MET A 115 5.73 6.04 -12.79
CA MET A 115 7.17 5.76 -12.84
C MET A 115 7.69 5.84 -14.27
N LYS A 116 8.79 6.55 -14.47
CA LYS A 116 9.53 6.61 -15.74
C LYS A 116 10.83 5.82 -15.62
N PHE A 117 11.10 4.98 -16.61
CA PHE A 117 12.31 4.16 -16.69
C PHE A 117 13.12 4.49 -17.94
N HIS A 118 14.41 4.10 -17.96
CA HIS A 118 15.23 4.20 -19.18
C HIS A 118 14.65 3.34 -20.32
N GLY A 119 14.49 3.95 -21.50
CA GLY A 119 14.11 3.24 -22.73
C GLY A 119 12.73 2.56 -22.68
N ARG A 120 11.88 2.92 -21.72
CA ARG A 120 10.53 2.38 -21.56
C ARG A 120 9.50 3.50 -21.46
N GLU A 121 8.25 3.15 -21.76
CA GLU A 121 7.12 4.03 -21.50
C GLU A 121 6.91 4.22 -19.98
N THR A 122 6.21 5.29 -19.64
CA THR A 122 5.81 5.56 -18.27
C THR A 122 4.80 4.50 -17.81
N ALA A 123 4.97 3.99 -16.61
CA ALA A 123 4.06 3.00 -16.02
C ALA A 123 3.39 3.56 -14.77
N ILE A 124 2.09 3.35 -14.64
CA ILE A 124 1.34 3.63 -13.40
C ILE A 124 1.28 2.33 -12.58
N LYS A 125 1.64 2.41 -11.30
CA LYS A 125 1.72 1.27 -10.39
C LYS A 125 1.12 1.59 -9.04
N ALA A 126 0.43 0.60 -8.46
CA ALA A 126 0.02 0.66 -7.07
C ALA A 126 1.25 0.67 -6.14
N ASP A 127 1.08 1.25 -4.97
CA ASP A 127 2.12 1.26 -3.94
C ASP A 127 2.23 -0.13 -3.29
N PRO A 128 3.41 -0.78 -3.34
CA PRO A 128 3.59 -2.10 -2.72
C PRO A 128 3.51 -2.07 -1.18
N TYR A 129 3.64 -0.90 -0.57
CA TYR A 129 3.57 -0.71 0.88
C TYR A 129 2.26 -0.08 1.36
N ALA A 130 1.28 0.11 0.45
CA ALA A 130 -0.03 0.61 0.86
C ALA A 130 -0.69 -0.32 1.86
N MET A 131 -1.13 0.23 2.99
CA MET A 131 -1.84 -0.52 4.03
C MET A 131 -3.30 -0.78 3.66
N GLU A 132 -3.83 -0.02 2.71
CA GLU A 132 -5.18 -0.12 2.21
C GLU A 132 -5.22 0.10 0.69
N ALA A 133 -6.11 -0.61 0.01
CA ALA A 133 -6.33 -0.47 -1.42
C ALA A 133 -7.82 -0.55 -1.74
N THR A 134 -8.22 0.04 -2.87
CA THR A 134 -9.60 -0.07 -3.38
C THR A 134 -9.88 -1.51 -3.84
N ARG A 135 -11.17 -1.88 -3.90
CA ARG A 135 -11.61 -3.25 -4.25
C ARG A 135 -11.86 -3.46 -5.75
N TYR A 136 -11.46 -2.53 -6.58
CA TYR A 136 -11.68 -2.60 -8.03
C TYR A 136 -10.56 -3.37 -8.74
N ALA A 137 -10.79 -3.75 -9.98
CA ALA A 137 -9.79 -4.45 -10.81
C ALA A 137 -8.51 -3.62 -10.98
N ASP A 138 -8.63 -2.29 -10.99
CA ASP A 138 -7.52 -1.33 -11.02
C ASP A 138 -7.28 -0.80 -9.59
N ALA A 139 -6.90 -1.70 -8.67
CA ALA A 139 -6.75 -1.38 -7.26
C ALA A 139 -5.80 -0.20 -7.04
N HIS A 140 -6.36 0.95 -6.64
CA HIS A 140 -5.61 2.12 -6.20
C HIS A 140 -5.15 1.93 -4.76
N SER A 141 -4.00 2.44 -4.43
CA SER A 141 -3.51 2.55 -3.06
C SER A 141 -4.27 3.67 -2.33
N VAL A 142 -4.48 3.51 -1.02
CA VAL A 142 -5.23 4.48 -0.22
C VAL A 142 -4.33 4.99 0.91
N VAL A 143 -4.31 6.31 1.09
CA VAL A 143 -3.59 6.97 2.19
C VAL A 143 -4.17 6.54 3.53
N THR A 144 -3.32 6.17 4.47
CA THR A 144 -3.72 5.79 5.83
C THR A 144 -3.19 6.77 6.87
N LYS A 145 -3.81 6.77 8.07
CA LYS A 145 -3.27 7.52 9.19
C LYS A 145 -1.98 6.89 9.71
N SER A 146 -1.05 7.72 10.12
CA SER A 146 0.25 7.31 10.68
C SER A 146 0.13 6.49 11.98
N ASP A 147 -0.99 6.56 12.69
CA ASP A 147 -1.26 5.83 13.93
C ASP A 147 -1.52 4.32 13.72
N VAL A 148 -0.62 3.65 13.01
CA VAL A 148 -0.54 2.18 13.11
C VAL A 148 0.17 1.84 14.43
N THR A 149 -0.43 2.27 15.54
CA THR A 149 -0.13 1.65 16.83
C THR A 149 -0.54 0.18 16.74
N ASP A 150 0.28 -0.70 17.26
CA ASP A 150 0.13 -2.17 17.36
C ASP A 150 -1.20 -2.67 17.97
N LYS A 151 -2.30 -2.05 17.64
CA LYS A 151 -3.62 -2.54 17.95
C LYS A 151 -4.14 -3.29 16.73
N SER A 152 -4.00 -4.60 16.79
CA SER A 152 -4.84 -5.55 16.06
C SER A 152 -6.32 -5.32 16.41
N GLN A 153 -6.86 -4.18 16.03
CA GLN A 153 -8.29 -3.95 16.05
C GLN A 153 -8.82 -4.45 14.72
N ALA A 154 -9.30 -5.70 14.76
CA ALA A 154 -10.23 -6.19 13.77
C ALA A 154 -11.24 -5.07 13.46
N ALA A 155 -11.25 -4.60 12.21
CA ALA A 155 -12.22 -3.66 11.70
C ALA A 155 -13.61 -4.19 12.08
N LYS A 156 -14.30 -3.51 12.99
CA LYS A 156 -15.72 -3.71 13.20
C LYS A 156 -16.40 -3.13 11.97
N SER A 157 -16.59 -3.98 10.96
CA SER A 157 -17.53 -3.69 9.87
C SER A 157 -18.90 -3.42 10.50
N THR A 158 -19.32 -2.19 10.52
CA THR A 158 -20.70 -1.80 10.82
C THR A 158 -21.57 -2.15 9.61
N ASN A 159 -21.82 -3.45 9.42
CA ASN A 159 -22.88 -3.91 8.54
C ASN A 159 -24.19 -3.92 9.33
N THR A 160 -24.96 -2.85 9.19
CA THR A 160 -26.41 -2.84 9.50
C THR A 160 -27.17 -3.62 8.41
N GLY A 161 -27.21 -4.93 8.55
CA GLY A 161 -28.02 -5.82 7.74
C GLY A 161 -28.16 -7.15 8.45
N ALA A 162 -29.36 -7.44 8.95
CA ALA A 162 -29.68 -8.65 9.69
C ALA A 162 -29.58 -9.89 8.79
N ALA A 163 -28.40 -10.50 8.70
CA ALA A 163 -28.21 -11.84 8.19
C ALA A 163 -27.72 -12.72 9.33
N LYS A 164 -28.41 -13.86 9.55
CA LYS A 164 -28.10 -14.84 10.58
C LYS A 164 -26.62 -15.20 10.60
N LYS A 165 -25.92 -14.84 11.69
CA LYS A 165 -24.55 -15.26 11.95
C LYS A 165 -24.44 -16.77 11.93
N LYS A 166 -23.90 -17.38 10.87
CA LYS A 166 -23.23 -18.67 10.98
C LYS A 166 -21.98 -18.44 11.81
N THR A 167 -21.93 -19.00 13.01
CA THR A 167 -20.75 -19.05 13.85
C THR A 167 -19.66 -19.84 13.13
N PHE A 168 -18.75 -19.16 12.45
CA PHE A 168 -17.49 -19.78 12.06
C PHE A 168 -16.70 -20.07 13.33
N ALA A 169 -16.20 -21.29 13.45
CA ALA A 169 -15.32 -21.67 14.55
C ALA A 169 -14.17 -20.65 14.63
N LYS A 170 -13.93 -20.09 15.84
CA LYS A 170 -12.78 -19.23 16.08
C LYS A 170 -11.53 -19.99 15.68
N SER A 171 -10.87 -19.57 14.60
CA SER A 171 -9.52 -20.02 14.28
C SER A 171 -8.61 -19.57 15.43
N VAL A 172 -8.08 -20.53 16.17
CA VAL A 172 -7.26 -20.31 17.36
C VAL A 172 -5.78 -20.40 17.01
N ASN A 173 -5.37 -20.14 15.81
CA ASN A 173 -3.95 -20.07 15.50
C ASN A 173 -3.40 -18.68 15.86
N LYS A 174 -2.82 -18.57 17.06
CA LYS A 174 -2.03 -17.43 17.51
C LYS A 174 -0.57 -17.48 17.00
N GLY A 175 -0.25 -18.34 16.05
CA GLY A 175 1.08 -18.57 15.50
C GLY A 175 1.25 -17.97 14.09
N ALA A 176 2.42 -18.22 13.50
CA ALA A 176 2.71 -17.86 12.13
C ALA A 176 1.67 -18.44 11.16
N VAL A 177 1.30 -17.66 10.15
CA VAL A 177 0.33 -18.03 9.13
C VAL A 177 1.08 -18.40 7.85
N SER A 178 0.79 -19.58 7.32
CA SER A 178 1.25 -20.04 6.00
C SER A 178 0.03 -20.45 5.19
N VAL A 179 -0.18 -19.80 4.04
CA VAL A 179 -1.38 -19.97 3.20
C VAL A 179 -0.99 -20.67 1.91
N LEU A 180 -1.70 -21.76 1.58
CA LEU A 180 -1.65 -22.37 0.25
C LEU A 180 -2.80 -21.82 -0.60
N GLU A 181 -2.48 -21.18 -1.70
CA GLU A 181 -3.46 -20.73 -2.70
C GLU A 181 -3.60 -21.75 -3.82
N VAL A 182 -4.82 -22.22 -4.08
CA VAL A 182 -5.07 -23.30 -5.03
C VAL A 182 -6.30 -23.05 -5.89
N LYS A 183 -6.24 -23.45 -7.15
CA LYS A 183 -7.41 -23.61 -8.03
C LYS A 183 -7.89 -25.04 -7.96
N LEU A 184 -9.19 -25.22 -7.70
CA LEU A 184 -9.78 -26.59 -7.64
C LEU A 184 -9.60 -27.37 -8.93
N LYS A 185 -9.61 -26.69 -10.08
CA LYS A 185 -9.39 -27.32 -11.39
C LYS A 185 -8.00 -27.94 -11.48
N ASP A 186 -6.96 -27.22 -11.06
CA ASP A 186 -5.57 -27.71 -11.13
C ASP A 186 -5.38 -28.96 -10.24
N ILE A 187 -6.05 -29.01 -9.09
CA ILE A 187 -6.04 -30.17 -8.22
C ILE A 187 -6.79 -31.36 -8.86
N ALA A 188 -7.95 -31.09 -9.46
CA ALA A 188 -8.72 -32.13 -10.16
C ALA A 188 -7.92 -32.72 -11.33
N ASP A 189 -7.18 -31.91 -12.07
CA ASP A 189 -6.31 -32.36 -13.18
C ASP A 189 -5.16 -33.26 -12.67
N ILE A 190 -4.59 -32.98 -11.48
CA ILE A 190 -3.52 -33.78 -10.86
C ILE A 190 -4.05 -35.12 -10.32
N ILE A 191 -5.26 -35.13 -9.77
CA ILE A 191 -5.85 -36.31 -9.11
C ILE A 191 -6.61 -37.20 -10.10
N GLY A 192 -7.03 -36.64 -11.25
CA GLY A 192 -7.90 -37.23 -12.27
C GLY A 192 -9.28 -36.59 -12.26
N THR A 193 -9.78 -36.27 -13.45
CA THR A 193 -10.97 -35.43 -13.70
C THR A 193 -12.30 -36.01 -13.17
N ASP A 194 -12.34 -37.28 -12.85
CA ASP A 194 -13.56 -37.98 -12.35
C ASP A 194 -13.63 -38.12 -10.82
N ALA A 195 -12.68 -37.47 -10.11
CA ALA A 195 -12.66 -37.56 -8.65
C ALA A 195 -13.80 -36.74 -8.04
N ALA A 196 -14.58 -37.34 -7.16
CA ALA A 196 -15.57 -36.62 -6.38
C ALA A 196 -14.90 -35.54 -5.51
N TYR A 197 -15.60 -34.40 -5.30
CA TYR A 197 -15.08 -33.30 -4.47
C TYR A 197 -14.55 -33.72 -3.10
N GLY A 198 -15.15 -34.80 -2.49
CA GLY A 198 -14.68 -35.38 -1.25
C GLY A 198 -13.25 -35.92 -1.36
N THR A 199 -12.95 -36.64 -2.44
CA THR A 199 -11.62 -37.24 -2.68
C THR A 199 -10.58 -36.12 -2.92
N ILE A 200 -10.98 -35.07 -3.61
CA ILE A 200 -10.12 -33.89 -3.83
C ILE A 200 -9.80 -33.22 -2.49
N ALA A 201 -10.82 -33.03 -1.64
CA ALA A 201 -10.66 -32.42 -0.32
C ALA A 201 -9.74 -33.24 0.59
N ASP A 202 -9.91 -34.56 0.63
CA ASP A 202 -9.08 -35.44 1.48
C ASP A 202 -7.60 -35.38 1.08
N LYS A 203 -7.29 -35.47 -0.21
CA LYS A 203 -5.93 -35.39 -0.71
C LYS A 203 -5.32 -33.99 -0.53
N LEU A 204 -6.11 -32.94 -0.72
CA LEU A 204 -5.65 -31.58 -0.46
C LEU A 204 -5.31 -31.39 1.03
N ILE A 205 -6.14 -31.87 1.93
CA ILE A 205 -5.91 -31.83 3.38
C ILE A 205 -4.64 -32.59 3.76
N GLU A 206 -4.44 -33.77 3.19
CA GLU A 206 -3.24 -34.58 3.41
C GLU A 206 -1.97 -33.80 2.97
N TYR A 207 -1.98 -33.25 1.77
CA TYR A 207 -0.88 -32.44 1.25
C TYR A 207 -0.59 -31.21 2.11
N VAL A 208 -1.62 -30.43 2.46
CA VAL A 208 -1.50 -29.21 3.26
C VAL A 208 -0.88 -29.51 4.63
N LYS A 209 -1.30 -30.59 5.27
CA LYS A 209 -0.74 -31.02 6.56
C LYS A 209 0.71 -31.47 6.43
N ALA A 210 1.04 -32.25 5.40
CA ALA A 210 2.39 -32.73 5.17
C ALA A 210 3.35 -31.59 4.83
N ALA A 211 2.89 -30.59 4.08
CA ALA A 211 3.67 -29.41 3.69
C ALA A 211 3.73 -28.32 4.79
N GLY A 212 2.99 -28.45 5.89
CA GLY A 212 3.03 -27.50 7.01
C GLY A 212 2.26 -26.21 6.79
N TYR A 213 1.36 -26.14 5.81
CA TYR A 213 0.48 -24.98 5.64
C TYR A 213 -0.58 -24.92 6.76
N THR A 214 -0.90 -23.69 7.18
CA THR A 214 -1.91 -23.44 8.24
C THR A 214 -3.29 -23.11 7.68
N HIS A 215 -3.34 -22.58 6.45
CA HIS A 215 -4.56 -22.13 5.78
C HIS A 215 -4.55 -22.53 4.31
N ILE A 216 -5.75 -22.60 3.73
CA ILE A 216 -5.96 -22.81 2.29
C ILE A 216 -6.82 -21.66 1.77
N GLN A 217 -6.40 -21.06 0.69
CA GLN A 217 -7.21 -20.12 -0.10
C GLN A 217 -7.61 -20.80 -1.40
N ILE A 218 -8.91 -21.01 -1.59
CA ILE A 218 -9.44 -21.61 -2.81
C ILE A 218 -9.84 -20.49 -3.76
N MET A 219 -9.20 -20.48 -4.93
CA MET A 219 -9.55 -19.59 -6.03
C MET A 219 -10.67 -20.20 -6.87
N SER A 220 -11.68 -19.42 -7.15
CA SER A 220 -12.80 -19.77 -8.01
C SER A 220 -12.48 -19.60 -9.49
#